data_f7e771dc4ca299c58d8941571cdd23fc
#
_entry.id   f7e771dc4ca299c58d8941571cdd23fc
#
_cell.length_a   1.000
_cell.length_b   1.000
_cell.length_c   1.000
_cell.angle_alpha   90.00
_cell.angle_beta   90.00
_cell.angle_gamma   90.00
#
_symmetry.space_group_name_H-M   'P 1'
#
loop_
_entity.id
_entity.type
_entity.pdbx_description
1 polymer ?
#
loop_
_entity_poly.entity_id
_entity_poly.type
_entity_poly.pdbx_seq_one_letter_code
_entity_poly.pdbx_strand_id
1 'polypeptide(L)'
;MKAMGKTSTQVTFGTFHGVFYAILRHTYRMSGNNILSEEEKRRLMRELVNHYARDLEEEDLEENLAREISTVKNNQIPLEHYYSACMPQEKFREIYEAYEKWRKENKKLDFDDLMVQCKRLFLERPEVLCAWQQKFQYILIDEFQDISPVQYEIVRMLALPENNLFIVGDDDQSIYHFRGARPEIMLNFTRDYPDAETVTLDVNYRCSGQILSAAMHVIGENKKRFSKKLSTPNQVGKAVQIREFQNPREEYLAVVSELRERMENGERLEDTAILLRTNQEAEGLVGLSLIHI
;
A
#
# COMPACT_ATOMS: atom_id res chain seq x y z
N MET A 1 1.93 -21.06 -3.41
CA MET A 1 2.45 -22.30 -2.81
C MET A 1 1.80 -23.58 -3.32
N LYS A 2 0.49 -23.62 -3.62
CA LYS A 2 -0.16 -24.85 -4.13
C LYS A 2 0.34 -25.32 -5.51
N ALA A 3 0.86 -24.43 -6.34
CA ALA A 3 1.33 -24.78 -7.70
C ALA A 3 2.75 -25.36 -7.77
N MET A 4 3.58 -25.22 -6.73
CA MET A 4 4.99 -25.64 -6.77
C MET A 4 5.31 -26.95 -6.06
N GLY A 5 4.34 -27.63 -5.47
CA GLY A 5 4.56 -28.89 -4.75
C GLY A 5 5.36 -28.73 -3.44
N LYS A 6 5.59 -29.85 -2.74
CA LYS A 6 6.25 -29.89 -1.41
C LYS A 6 7.78 -29.59 -1.39
N THR A 7 8.40 -29.28 -2.52
CA THR A 7 9.85 -29.10 -2.65
C THR A 7 10.34 -27.64 -2.52
N SER A 8 9.48 -26.70 -2.21
CA SER A 8 9.82 -25.25 -2.16
C SER A 8 10.37 -24.75 -0.80
N THR A 9 11.08 -25.58 -0.05
CA THR A 9 11.67 -25.19 1.25
C THR A 9 12.80 -24.14 1.14
N GLN A 10 13.29 -23.87 -0.06
CA GLN A 10 14.37 -22.92 -0.32
C GLN A 10 13.85 -21.52 -0.72
N VAL A 11 12.57 -21.38 -1.06
CA VAL A 11 11.99 -20.09 -1.50
C VAL A 11 11.32 -19.39 -0.33
N THR A 12 11.68 -18.13 -0.10
CA THR A 12 11.05 -17.27 0.90
C THR A 12 9.94 -16.46 0.23
N PHE A 13 8.70 -16.66 0.64
CA PHE A 13 7.56 -15.87 0.21
C PHE A 13 7.09 -14.98 1.38
N GLY A 14 6.74 -13.73 1.08
CA GLY A 14 6.19 -12.83 2.08
C GLY A 14 6.08 -11.40 1.58
N THR A 15 5.45 -10.57 2.41
CA THR A 15 5.46 -9.12 2.22
C THR A 15 6.81 -8.55 2.66
N PHE A 16 7.14 -7.33 2.24
CA PHE A 16 8.34 -6.62 2.71
C PHE A 16 8.45 -6.62 4.23
N HIS A 17 7.36 -6.27 4.92
CA HIS A 17 7.31 -6.27 6.39
C HIS A 17 7.63 -7.66 6.98
N GLY A 18 7.05 -8.71 6.42
CA GLY A 18 7.29 -10.09 6.87
C GLY A 18 8.73 -10.52 6.70
N VAL A 19 9.35 -10.22 5.56
CA VAL A 19 10.75 -10.55 5.26
C VAL A 19 11.69 -9.72 6.15
N PHE A 20 11.49 -8.41 6.26
CA PHE A 20 12.34 -7.55 7.07
C PHE A 20 12.22 -7.86 8.56
N TYR A 21 11.02 -8.17 9.03
CA TYR A 21 10.83 -8.67 10.39
C TYR A 21 11.58 -9.98 10.63
N ALA A 22 11.56 -10.92 9.67
CA ALA A 22 12.31 -12.17 9.80
C ALA A 22 13.82 -11.93 9.87
N ILE A 23 14.37 -10.98 9.11
CA ILE A 23 15.77 -10.54 9.16
C ILE A 23 16.11 -9.99 10.56
N LEU A 24 15.32 -9.04 11.04
CA LEU A 24 15.52 -8.41 12.36
C LEU A 24 15.38 -9.43 13.49
N ARG A 25 14.35 -10.29 13.43
CA ARG A 25 14.12 -11.35 14.41
C ARG A 25 15.29 -12.32 14.48
N HIS A 26 15.84 -12.71 13.34
CA HIS A 26 16.99 -13.61 13.29
C HIS A 26 18.22 -12.99 13.95
N THR A 27 18.44 -11.69 13.70
CA THR A 27 19.63 -10.97 14.18
C THR A 27 19.53 -10.56 15.64
N TYR A 28 18.38 -10.01 16.05
CA TYR A 28 18.19 -9.43 17.40
C TYR A 28 17.41 -10.33 18.35
N ARG A 29 17.02 -11.54 17.92
CA ARG A 29 16.21 -12.50 18.69
C ARG A 29 14.88 -11.88 19.19
N MET A 30 14.27 -11.05 18.37
CA MET A 30 13.01 -10.38 18.67
C MET A 30 11.85 -11.38 18.73
N SER A 31 10.82 -11.04 19.50
CA SER A 31 9.55 -11.77 19.58
C SER A 31 8.40 -10.94 19.00
N GLY A 32 7.23 -11.55 18.77
CA GLY A 32 6.04 -10.83 18.33
C GLY A 32 5.60 -9.71 19.28
N ASN A 33 5.94 -9.82 20.57
CA ASN A 33 5.62 -8.79 21.57
C ASN A 33 6.39 -7.47 21.35
N ASN A 34 7.43 -7.48 20.53
CA ASN A 34 8.15 -6.25 20.16
C ASN A 34 7.46 -5.46 19.04
N ILE A 35 6.44 -6.02 18.41
CA ILE A 35 5.68 -5.30 17.39
C ILE A 35 4.53 -4.55 18.07
N LEU A 36 4.40 -3.27 17.72
CA LEU A 36 3.29 -2.43 18.13
C LEU A 36 2.04 -2.83 17.33
N SER A 37 1.02 -3.37 18.02
CA SER A 37 -0.23 -3.73 17.36
C SER A 37 -1.01 -2.47 16.95
N GLU A 38 -1.91 -2.59 15.99
CA GLU A 38 -2.77 -1.48 15.57
C GLU A 38 -3.65 -0.96 16.72
N GLU A 39 -4.09 -1.84 17.60
CA GLU A 39 -4.88 -1.46 18.78
C GLU A 39 -4.03 -0.67 19.79
N GLU A 40 -2.80 -1.13 20.08
CA GLU A 40 -1.85 -0.41 20.93
C GLU A 40 -1.49 0.96 20.31
N LYS A 41 -1.27 1.01 18.98
CA LYS A 41 -0.97 2.25 18.25
C LYS A 41 -2.11 3.24 18.35
N ARG A 42 -3.36 2.83 18.11
CA ARG A 42 -4.55 3.69 18.24
C ARG A 42 -4.71 4.23 19.65
N ARG A 43 -4.53 3.38 20.68
CA ARG A 43 -4.61 3.82 22.07
C ARG A 43 -3.54 4.87 22.37
N LEU A 44 -2.30 4.63 21.95
CA LEU A 44 -1.21 5.58 22.13
C LEU A 44 -1.47 6.91 21.42
N MET A 45 -1.94 6.87 20.16
CA MET A 45 -2.30 8.10 19.44
C MET A 45 -3.36 8.90 20.16
N ARG A 46 -4.40 8.24 20.66
CA ARG A 46 -5.45 8.89 21.46
C ARG A 46 -4.90 9.53 22.73
N GLU A 47 -4.02 8.84 23.45
CA GLU A 47 -3.37 9.39 24.66
C GLU A 47 -2.53 10.62 24.33
N LEU A 48 -1.75 10.58 23.23
CA LEU A 48 -0.91 11.68 22.79
C LEU A 48 -1.74 12.90 22.33
N VAL A 49 -2.78 12.68 21.53
CA VAL A 49 -3.68 13.75 21.08
C VAL A 49 -4.37 14.39 22.28
N ASN A 50 -4.89 13.61 23.23
CA ASN A 50 -5.52 14.13 24.43
C ASN A 50 -4.57 14.93 25.34
N HIS A 51 -3.27 14.62 25.30
CA HIS A 51 -2.28 15.32 26.13
C HIS A 51 -1.77 16.60 25.47
N TYR A 52 -1.44 16.55 24.16
CA TYR A 52 -0.75 17.64 23.48
C TYR A 52 -1.65 18.49 22.56
N ALA A 53 -2.78 17.96 22.13
CA ALA A 53 -3.61 18.58 21.10
C ALA A 53 -5.13 18.61 21.45
N ARG A 54 -5.47 18.57 22.73
CA ARG A 54 -6.87 18.53 23.23
C ARG A 54 -7.71 19.73 22.78
N ASP A 55 -7.06 20.83 22.46
CA ASP A 55 -7.69 22.07 22.00
C ASP A 55 -7.97 22.10 20.48
N LEU A 56 -7.57 21.05 19.75
CA LEU A 56 -7.85 20.93 18.33
C LEU A 56 -9.13 20.11 18.13
N GLU A 57 -10.14 20.73 17.53
CA GLU A 57 -11.41 20.09 17.15
C GLU A 57 -11.33 19.66 15.67
N GLU A 58 -10.53 18.66 15.37
CA GLU A 58 -10.37 18.14 14.01
C GLU A 58 -10.88 16.71 13.94
N GLU A 59 -11.75 16.42 12.96
CA GLU A 59 -12.22 15.07 12.72
C GLU A 59 -11.04 14.17 12.30
N ASP A 60 -11.01 12.95 12.82
CA ASP A 60 -9.99 11.93 12.51
C ASP A 60 -8.54 12.35 12.82
N LEU A 61 -8.33 13.28 13.77
CA LEU A 61 -7.00 13.78 14.11
C LEU A 61 -6.01 12.67 14.48
N GLU A 62 -6.46 11.64 15.19
CA GLU A 62 -5.64 10.47 15.58
C GLU A 62 -5.13 9.71 14.34
N GLU A 63 -6.00 9.51 13.35
CA GLU A 63 -5.66 8.79 12.11
C GLU A 63 -4.76 9.64 11.20
N ASN A 64 -5.05 10.93 11.08
CA ASN A 64 -4.24 11.88 10.32
C ASN A 64 -2.83 11.97 10.89
N LEU A 65 -2.71 12.10 12.21
CA LEU A 65 -1.44 12.11 12.93
C LEU A 65 -0.65 10.80 12.71
N ALA A 66 -1.29 9.65 12.86
CA ALA A 66 -0.65 8.35 12.63
C ALA A 66 -0.12 8.21 11.19
N ARG A 67 -0.87 8.75 10.21
CA ARG A 67 -0.49 8.77 8.80
C ARG A 67 0.69 9.70 8.54
N GLU A 68 0.71 10.87 9.16
CA GLU A 68 1.82 11.82 9.05
C GLU A 68 3.11 11.29 9.68
N ILE A 69 3.03 10.64 10.85
CA ILE A 69 4.17 9.97 11.48
C ILE A 69 4.73 8.89 10.54
N SER A 70 3.88 8.06 9.95
CA SER A 70 4.28 7.08 8.95
C SER A 70 4.96 7.73 7.74
N THR A 71 4.44 8.85 7.26
CA THR A 71 5.02 9.60 6.13
C THR A 71 6.42 10.10 6.43
N VAL A 72 6.62 10.69 7.61
CA VAL A 72 7.94 11.16 8.06
C VAL A 72 8.95 10.00 8.11
N LYS A 73 8.55 8.87 8.69
CA LYS A 73 9.41 7.68 8.84
C LYS A 73 9.76 7.03 7.51
N ASN A 74 8.75 6.76 6.68
CA ASN A 74 8.94 6.06 5.40
C ASN A 74 9.72 6.86 4.37
N ASN A 75 9.58 8.18 4.37
CA ASN A 75 10.34 9.04 3.50
C ASN A 75 11.63 9.58 4.15
N GLN A 76 11.94 9.18 5.39
CA GLN A 76 13.10 9.61 6.16
C GLN A 76 13.25 11.15 6.17
N ILE A 77 12.12 11.87 6.31
CA ILE A 77 12.11 13.33 6.31
C ILE A 77 12.66 13.83 7.65
N PRO A 78 13.70 14.69 7.67
CA PRO A 78 14.11 15.34 8.90
C PRO A 78 12.94 16.12 9.51
N LEU A 79 12.71 15.95 10.81
CA LEU A 79 11.53 16.50 11.48
C LEU A 79 11.45 18.04 11.40
N GLU A 80 12.61 18.72 11.31
CA GLU A 80 12.73 20.16 11.08
C GLU A 80 12.19 20.61 9.72
N HIS A 81 12.12 19.72 8.74
CA HIS A 81 11.66 20.00 7.37
C HIS A 81 10.25 19.46 7.09
N TYR A 82 9.60 18.89 8.10
CA TYR A 82 8.23 18.40 7.94
C TYR A 82 7.23 19.40 8.51
N TYR A 83 6.22 19.73 7.73
CA TYR A 83 5.11 20.60 8.12
C TYR A 83 3.84 19.76 8.14
N SER A 84 3.24 19.62 9.33
CA SER A 84 2.00 18.88 9.49
C SER A 84 0.83 19.61 8.81
N ALA A 85 -0.05 18.84 8.18
CA ALA A 85 -1.29 19.36 7.60
C ALA A 85 -2.44 19.40 8.61
N CYS A 86 -2.35 18.62 9.72
CA CYS A 86 -3.42 18.47 10.68
C CYS A 86 -3.20 19.24 11.99
N MET A 87 -2.03 19.86 12.21
CA MET A 87 -1.76 20.62 13.43
C MET A 87 -0.56 21.56 13.29
N PRO A 88 -0.40 22.54 14.24
CA PRO A 88 0.79 23.38 14.31
C PRO A 88 2.08 22.55 14.42
N GLN A 89 3.12 22.96 13.72
CA GLN A 89 4.38 22.24 13.61
C GLN A 89 5.02 21.91 14.96
N GLU A 90 4.96 22.81 15.92
CA GLU A 90 5.52 22.61 17.27
C GLU A 90 4.82 21.45 17.98
N LYS A 91 3.47 21.42 17.95
CA LYS A 91 2.68 20.32 18.54
C LYS A 91 2.98 18.99 17.85
N PHE A 92 3.07 18.98 16.53
CA PHE A 92 3.43 17.76 15.79
C PHE A 92 4.80 17.21 16.24
N ARG A 93 5.81 18.08 16.40
CA ARG A 93 7.13 17.68 16.87
C ARG A 93 7.08 17.09 18.28
N GLU A 94 6.39 17.75 19.21
CA GLU A 94 6.24 17.27 20.59
C GLU A 94 5.57 15.88 20.61
N ILE A 95 4.52 15.69 19.83
CA ILE A 95 3.82 14.39 19.73
C ILE A 95 4.72 13.34 19.08
N TYR A 96 5.40 13.66 18.00
CA TYR A 96 6.32 12.75 17.33
C TYR A 96 7.44 12.28 18.28
N GLU A 97 8.05 13.20 19.01
CA GLU A 97 9.10 12.91 19.99
C GLU A 97 8.58 12.05 21.15
N ALA A 98 7.39 12.38 21.67
CA ALA A 98 6.74 11.60 22.72
C ALA A 98 6.39 10.17 22.25
N TYR A 99 5.89 10.01 21.01
CA TYR A 99 5.64 8.73 20.37
C TYR A 99 6.91 7.89 20.26
N GLU A 100 7.98 8.48 19.73
CA GLU A 100 9.26 7.79 19.57
C GLU A 100 9.89 7.42 20.92
N LYS A 101 9.77 8.30 21.92
CA LYS A 101 10.24 8.05 23.28
C LYS A 101 9.49 6.87 23.91
N TRP A 102 8.16 6.90 23.90
CA TRP A 102 7.32 5.82 24.44
C TRP A 102 7.65 4.47 23.79
N ARG A 103 7.77 4.47 22.47
CA ARG A 103 8.09 3.27 21.70
C ARG A 103 9.45 2.67 22.11
N LYS A 104 10.47 3.51 22.25
CA LYS A 104 11.82 3.08 22.68
C LYS A 104 11.82 2.55 24.11
N GLU A 105 11.16 3.22 25.04
CA GLU A 105 11.06 2.81 26.45
C GLU A 105 10.32 1.46 26.58
N ASN A 106 9.29 1.23 25.79
CA ASN A 106 8.52 -0.01 25.79
C ASN A 106 9.09 -1.10 24.86
N LYS A 107 10.23 -0.83 24.21
CA LYS A 107 10.90 -1.76 23.27
C LYS A 107 9.95 -2.24 22.16
N LYS A 108 9.10 -1.32 21.65
CA LYS A 108 8.15 -1.58 20.57
C LYS A 108 8.68 -1.04 19.26
N LEU A 109 8.39 -1.74 18.18
CA LEU A 109 8.59 -1.32 16.79
C LEU A 109 7.24 -1.26 16.10
N ASP A 110 6.94 -0.18 15.43
CA ASP A 110 5.84 -0.14 14.47
C ASP A 110 6.26 -0.74 13.12
N PHE A 111 5.32 -0.84 12.19
CA PHE A 111 5.60 -1.40 10.87
C PHE A 111 6.62 -0.56 10.08
N ASP A 112 6.60 0.76 10.24
CA ASP A 112 7.54 1.67 9.57
C ASP A 112 8.96 1.48 10.09
N ASP A 113 9.11 1.23 11.40
CA ASP A 113 10.41 0.94 12.01
C ASP A 113 11.07 -0.32 11.46
N LEU A 114 10.30 -1.33 11.07
CA LEU A 114 10.87 -2.57 10.55
C LEU A 114 11.78 -2.31 9.35
N MET A 115 11.37 -1.39 8.48
CA MET A 115 12.16 -1.03 7.30
C MET A 115 13.37 -0.19 7.67
N VAL A 116 13.17 0.85 8.48
CA VAL A 116 14.25 1.74 8.92
C VAL A 116 15.33 0.96 9.69
N GLN A 117 14.91 0.08 10.61
CA GLN A 117 15.84 -0.75 11.39
C GLN A 117 16.53 -1.81 10.55
N CYS A 118 15.85 -2.40 9.55
CA CYS A 118 16.47 -3.35 8.63
C CYS A 118 17.55 -2.68 7.78
N LYS A 119 17.27 -1.50 7.21
CA LYS A 119 18.26 -0.69 6.50
C LYS A 119 19.45 -0.36 7.39
N ARG A 120 19.20 0.13 8.60
CA ARG A 120 20.23 0.45 9.58
C ARG A 120 21.09 -0.76 9.94
N LEU A 121 20.47 -1.92 10.19
CA LEU A 121 21.16 -3.16 10.44
C LEU A 121 22.16 -3.50 9.33
N PHE A 122 21.75 -3.39 8.07
CA PHE A 122 22.61 -3.70 6.94
C PHE A 122 23.77 -2.71 6.77
N LEU A 123 23.57 -1.45 7.11
CA LEU A 123 24.63 -0.42 7.11
C LEU A 123 25.64 -0.63 8.25
N GLU A 124 25.16 -0.99 9.45
CA GLU A 124 26.00 -1.15 10.64
C GLU A 124 26.68 -2.53 10.69
N ARG A 125 26.09 -3.54 10.04
CA ARG A 125 26.55 -4.94 10.10
C ARG A 125 26.62 -5.58 8.70
N PRO A 126 27.67 -5.24 7.91
CA PRO A 126 27.84 -5.77 6.55
C PRO A 126 27.90 -7.29 6.47
N GLU A 127 28.37 -7.96 7.53
CA GLU A 127 28.40 -9.43 7.60
C GLU A 127 26.98 -10.03 7.60
N VAL A 128 26.02 -9.35 8.22
CA VAL A 128 24.61 -9.77 8.20
C VAL A 128 24.03 -9.58 6.79
N LEU A 129 24.30 -8.44 6.17
CA LEU A 129 23.89 -8.18 4.78
C LEU A 129 24.44 -9.27 3.84
N CYS A 130 25.73 -9.56 3.92
CA CYS A 130 26.37 -10.58 3.07
C CYS A 130 25.71 -11.97 3.24
N ALA A 131 25.37 -12.36 4.46
CA ALA A 131 24.69 -13.62 4.71
C ALA A 131 23.30 -13.68 4.05
N TRP A 132 22.56 -12.56 4.02
CA TRP A 132 21.24 -12.48 3.37
C TRP A 132 21.35 -12.36 1.85
N GLN A 133 22.37 -11.70 1.31
CA GLN A 133 22.67 -11.68 -0.12
C GLN A 133 22.94 -13.10 -0.64
N GLN A 134 23.76 -13.88 0.07
CA GLN A 134 24.00 -15.28 -0.26
C GLN A 134 22.75 -16.15 -0.22
N LYS A 135 21.81 -15.83 0.67
CA LYS A 135 20.54 -16.55 0.78
C LYS A 135 19.55 -16.15 -0.31
N PHE A 136 19.49 -14.88 -0.67
CA PHE A 136 18.56 -14.33 -1.67
C PHE A 136 19.28 -14.12 -3.02
N GLN A 137 19.62 -15.21 -3.68
CA GLN A 137 20.30 -15.16 -4.99
C GLN A 137 19.45 -14.56 -6.10
N TYR A 138 18.12 -14.62 -5.96
CA TYR A 138 17.14 -14.02 -6.85
C TYR A 138 16.08 -13.32 -6.01
N ILE A 139 15.70 -12.10 -6.39
CA ILE A 139 14.66 -11.32 -5.72
C ILE A 139 13.58 -10.99 -6.75
N LEU A 140 12.37 -11.46 -6.49
CA LEU A 140 11.20 -11.24 -7.33
C LEU A 140 10.20 -10.38 -6.55
N ILE A 141 9.78 -9.27 -7.13
CA ILE A 141 8.86 -8.31 -6.47
C ILE A 141 7.66 -8.10 -7.37
N ASP A 142 6.49 -8.34 -6.81
CA ASP A 142 5.20 -8.03 -7.41
C ASP A 142 4.68 -6.69 -6.89
N GLU A 143 3.77 -6.05 -7.63
CA GLU A 143 3.20 -4.74 -7.32
C GLU A 143 4.27 -3.66 -7.03
N PHE A 144 5.32 -3.65 -7.86
CA PHE A 144 6.50 -2.81 -7.63
C PHE A 144 6.20 -1.31 -7.67
N GLN A 145 5.09 -0.87 -8.29
CA GLN A 145 4.65 0.53 -8.28
C GLN A 145 4.34 1.06 -6.88
N ASP A 146 4.07 0.16 -5.91
CA ASP A 146 3.73 0.52 -4.54
C ASP A 146 4.93 0.55 -3.58
N ILE A 147 6.15 0.40 -4.13
CA ILE A 147 7.37 0.39 -3.32
C ILE A 147 7.67 1.77 -2.73
N SER A 148 8.09 1.81 -1.47
CA SER A 148 8.62 3.02 -0.83
C SER A 148 10.13 3.16 -1.05
N PRO A 149 10.70 4.39 -0.93
CA PRO A 149 12.13 4.62 -1.06
C PRO A 149 12.99 3.73 -0.15
N VAL A 150 12.60 3.59 1.11
CA VAL A 150 13.36 2.77 2.07
C VAL A 150 13.31 1.28 1.72
N GLN A 151 12.17 0.79 1.23
CA GLN A 151 12.06 -0.60 0.73
C GLN A 151 12.97 -0.81 -0.47
N TYR A 152 12.95 0.12 -1.41
CA TYR A 152 13.80 0.06 -2.59
C TYR A 152 15.29 0.05 -2.26
N GLU A 153 15.73 0.89 -1.33
CA GLU A 153 17.11 0.92 -0.87
C GLU A 153 17.54 -0.43 -0.25
N ILE A 154 16.69 -1.04 0.59
CA ILE A 154 16.97 -2.36 1.16
C ILE A 154 17.05 -3.44 0.06
N VAL A 155 16.13 -3.40 -0.90
CA VAL A 155 16.14 -4.31 -2.04
C VAL A 155 17.44 -4.18 -2.84
N ARG A 156 17.88 -2.95 -3.12
CA ARG A 156 19.16 -2.70 -3.81
C ARG A 156 20.35 -3.26 -3.03
N MET A 157 20.39 -3.06 -1.70
CA MET A 157 21.43 -3.64 -0.87
C MET A 157 21.44 -5.17 -0.94
N LEU A 158 20.26 -5.80 -0.89
CA LEU A 158 20.14 -7.26 -0.95
C LEU A 158 20.46 -7.84 -2.34
N ALA A 159 20.18 -7.11 -3.41
CA ALA A 159 20.41 -7.58 -4.78
C ALA A 159 21.89 -7.58 -5.20
N LEU A 160 22.72 -6.77 -4.54
CA LEU A 160 24.16 -6.71 -4.82
C LEU A 160 24.88 -8.01 -4.42
N PRO A 161 25.99 -8.37 -5.11
CA PRO A 161 26.55 -7.71 -6.29
C PRO A 161 25.91 -8.13 -7.61
N GLU A 162 25.17 -9.26 -7.68
CA GLU A 162 24.69 -9.89 -8.90
C GLU A 162 23.53 -9.15 -9.56
N ASN A 163 22.75 -8.39 -8.80
CA ASN A 163 21.55 -7.67 -9.25
C ASN A 163 20.50 -8.57 -9.93
N ASN A 164 20.36 -9.82 -9.48
CA ASN A 164 19.33 -10.75 -9.95
C ASN A 164 17.94 -10.32 -9.45
N LEU A 165 17.44 -9.23 -10.01
CA LEU A 165 16.21 -8.58 -9.60
C LEU A 165 15.17 -8.67 -10.71
N PHE A 166 14.00 -9.19 -10.39
CA PHE A 166 12.85 -9.26 -11.28
C PHE A 166 11.68 -8.51 -10.64
N ILE A 167 11.20 -7.49 -11.31
CA ILE A 167 10.10 -6.67 -10.84
C ILE A 167 8.89 -6.79 -11.77
N VAL A 168 7.71 -6.83 -11.18
CA VAL A 168 6.43 -6.77 -11.90
C VAL A 168 5.59 -5.66 -11.26
N GLY A 169 4.92 -4.89 -12.09
CA GLY A 169 4.05 -3.83 -11.60
C GLY A 169 3.32 -3.12 -12.73
N ASP A 170 2.38 -2.29 -12.35
CA ASP A 170 1.61 -1.45 -13.25
C ASP A 170 1.55 -0.02 -12.67
N ASP A 171 2.31 0.88 -13.28
CA ASP A 171 2.39 2.29 -12.86
C ASP A 171 1.03 3.01 -12.90
N ASP A 172 0.10 2.54 -13.72
CA ASP A 172 -1.27 3.05 -13.80
C ASP A 172 -2.12 2.66 -12.57
N GLN A 173 -1.68 1.67 -11.78
CA GLN A 173 -2.35 1.20 -10.56
C GLN A 173 -1.71 1.73 -9.28
N SER A 174 -0.76 2.67 -9.34
CA SER A 174 -0.13 3.25 -8.15
C SER A 174 -1.08 4.20 -7.42
N ILE A 175 -1.81 3.68 -6.43
CA ILE A 175 -2.78 4.43 -5.61
C ILE A 175 -2.34 4.57 -4.14
N TYR A 176 -1.19 4.04 -3.75
CA TYR A 176 -0.68 4.06 -2.38
C TYR A 176 0.36 5.17 -2.11
N HIS A 177 0.31 6.27 -2.87
CA HIS A 177 1.20 7.42 -2.63
C HIS A 177 1.09 7.96 -1.19
N PHE A 178 -0.12 7.96 -0.62
CA PHE A 178 -0.36 8.36 0.76
C PHE A 178 0.27 7.43 1.82
N ARG A 179 0.72 6.24 1.41
CA ARG A 179 1.50 5.29 2.24
C ARG A 179 2.99 5.34 1.94
N GLY A 180 3.45 6.35 1.20
CA GLY A 180 4.86 6.52 0.84
C GLY A 180 5.31 5.77 -0.42
N ALA A 181 4.38 5.18 -1.19
CA ALA A 181 4.70 4.64 -2.52
C ALA A 181 5.22 5.72 -3.45
N ARG A 182 6.21 5.37 -4.27
CA ARG A 182 6.84 6.27 -5.23
C ARG A 182 6.90 5.60 -6.60
N PRO A 183 5.88 5.79 -7.45
CA PRO A 183 5.85 5.19 -8.79
C PRO A 183 7.04 5.63 -9.66
N GLU A 184 7.65 6.78 -9.35
CA GLU A 184 8.86 7.25 -10.02
C GLU A 184 10.03 6.24 -9.90
N ILE A 185 10.08 5.44 -8.85
CA ILE A 185 11.09 4.40 -8.66
C ILE A 185 10.95 3.37 -9.80
N MET A 186 9.73 2.92 -10.08
CA MET A 186 9.46 1.99 -11.17
C MET A 186 9.73 2.63 -12.54
N LEU A 187 9.27 3.86 -12.75
CA LEU A 187 9.47 4.59 -14.01
C LEU A 187 10.97 4.84 -14.32
N ASN A 188 11.80 4.98 -13.30
CA ASN A 188 13.24 5.20 -13.43
C ASN A 188 14.08 3.92 -13.25
N PHE A 189 13.46 2.73 -13.19
CA PHE A 189 14.17 1.48 -12.89
C PHE A 189 15.30 1.19 -13.87
N THR A 190 15.08 1.39 -15.16
CA THR A 190 16.12 1.19 -16.19
C THR A 190 17.27 2.21 -16.12
N ARG A 191 17.07 3.34 -15.44
CA ARG A 191 18.15 4.29 -15.14
C ARG A 191 19.08 3.75 -14.07
N ASP A 192 18.50 3.10 -13.05
CA ASP A 192 19.26 2.48 -11.96
C ASP A 192 19.91 1.15 -12.38
N TYR A 193 19.27 0.44 -13.32
CA TYR A 193 19.70 -0.83 -13.90
C TYR A 193 19.68 -0.75 -15.44
N PRO A 194 20.74 -0.18 -16.06
CA PRO A 194 20.77 0.06 -17.51
C PRO A 194 20.68 -1.21 -18.38
N ASP A 195 21.10 -2.35 -17.85
CA ASP A 195 21.05 -3.64 -18.53
C ASP A 195 19.72 -4.39 -18.32
N ALA A 196 18.75 -3.76 -17.64
CA ALA A 196 17.44 -4.39 -17.41
C ALA A 196 16.64 -4.50 -18.71
N GLU A 197 16.12 -5.69 -18.96
CA GLU A 197 15.16 -5.93 -20.04
C GLU A 197 13.75 -5.58 -19.57
N THR A 198 13.00 -4.86 -20.41
CA THR A 198 11.61 -4.50 -20.12
C THR A 198 10.66 -5.26 -21.06
N VAL A 199 9.71 -5.96 -20.45
CA VAL A 199 8.64 -6.67 -21.17
C VAL A 199 7.30 -6.04 -20.78
N THR A 200 6.54 -5.61 -21.80
CA THR A 200 5.19 -5.07 -21.59
C THR A 200 4.15 -6.18 -21.79
N LEU A 201 3.27 -6.37 -20.82
CA LEU A 201 2.09 -7.23 -20.94
C LEU A 201 0.93 -6.37 -21.46
N ASP A 202 0.68 -6.43 -22.77
CA ASP A 202 -0.24 -5.53 -23.49
C ASP A 202 -1.62 -6.14 -23.76
N VAL A 203 -1.87 -7.39 -23.34
CA VAL A 203 -3.14 -8.07 -23.51
C VAL A 203 -3.89 -8.16 -22.17
N ASN A 204 -5.03 -7.50 -22.09
CA ASN A 204 -5.95 -7.56 -20.95
C ASN A 204 -6.99 -8.65 -21.15
N TYR A 205 -6.88 -9.74 -20.41
CA TYR A 205 -7.81 -10.87 -20.45
C TYR A 205 -8.99 -10.73 -19.48
N ARG A 206 -9.06 -9.65 -18.70
CA ARG A 206 -10.06 -9.45 -17.64
C ARG A 206 -11.26 -8.67 -18.16
N CYS A 207 -11.03 -7.52 -18.75
CA CYS A 207 -12.08 -6.55 -19.06
C CYS A 207 -12.65 -6.74 -20.45
N SER A 208 -13.93 -6.37 -20.61
CA SER A 208 -14.54 -6.18 -21.94
C SER A 208 -13.94 -4.94 -22.63
N GLY A 209 -14.13 -4.84 -23.95
CA GLY A 209 -13.56 -3.74 -24.75
C GLY A 209 -14.03 -2.35 -24.28
N GLN A 210 -15.30 -2.21 -23.90
CA GLN A 210 -15.84 -0.93 -23.43
C GLN A 210 -15.23 -0.52 -22.08
N ILE A 211 -15.05 -1.43 -21.14
CA ILE A 211 -14.41 -1.16 -19.85
C ILE A 211 -12.95 -0.77 -20.06
N LEU A 212 -12.22 -1.54 -20.89
CA LEU A 212 -10.80 -1.24 -21.16
C LEU A 212 -10.65 0.14 -21.83
N SER A 213 -11.49 0.45 -22.80
CA SER A 213 -11.48 1.76 -23.49
C SER A 213 -11.72 2.91 -22.52
N ALA A 214 -12.72 2.79 -21.65
CA ALA A 214 -13.02 3.81 -20.65
C ALA A 214 -11.86 4.01 -19.66
N ALA A 215 -11.29 2.91 -19.16
CA ALA A 215 -10.13 2.95 -18.27
C ALA A 215 -8.93 3.61 -18.93
N MET A 216 -8.62 3.24 -20.18
CA MET A 216 -7.52 3.83 -20.94
C MET A 216 -7.72 5.32 -21.22
N HIS A 217 -8.96 5.76 -21.40
CA HIS A 217 -9.28 7.17 -21.57
C HIS A 217 -8.99 7.96 -20.29
N VAL A 218 -9.46 7.47 -19.14
CA VAL A 218 -9.24 8.11 -17.83
C VAL A 218 -7.74 8.19 -17.51
N ILE A 219 -7.04 7.07 -17.62
CA ILE A 219 -5.61 7.04 -17.27
C ILE A 219 -4.72 7.79 -18.25
N GLY A 220 -5.20 8.02 -19.48
CA GLY A 220 -4.50 8.80 -20.50
C GLY A 220 -4.23 10.26 -20.11
N GLU A 221 -4.98 10.80 -19.14
CA GLU A 221 -4.75 12.12 -18.57
C GLU A 221 -3.46 12.18 -17.72
N ASN A 222 -3.03 11.05 -17.16
CA ASN A 222 -1.74 10.96 -16.48
C ASN A 222 -0.60 10.98 -17.49
N LYS A 223 0.26 12.00 -17.40
CA LYS A 223 1.41 12.17 -18.32
C LYS A 223 2.69 11.47 -17.82
N LYS A 224 2.72 11.12 -16.53
CA LYS A 224 3.88 10.43 -15.91
C LYS A 224 3.62 8.93 -15.83
N ARG A 225 3.70 8.25 -16.97
CA ARG A 225 3.45 6.81 -17.08
C ARG A 225 4.22 6.20 -18.24
N PHE A 226 4.37 4.86 -18.22
CA PHE A 226 4.82 4.13 -19.38
C PHE A 226 3.79 4.23 -20.53
N SER A 227 4.28 4.38 -21.77
CA SER A 227 3.40 4.34 -22.93
C SER A 227 2.93 2.90 -23.18
N LYS A 228 1.64 2.65 -22.97
CA LYS A 228 1.05 1.31 -23.13
C LYS A 228 -0.13 1.41 -24.14
N LYS A 229 -0.24 0.35 -24.97
CA LYS A 229 -1.42 0.15 -25.84
C LYS A 229 -2.02 -1.19 -25.46
N LEU A 230 -2.97 -1.16 -24.55
CA LEU A 230 -3.63 -2.39 -24.13
C LEU A 230 -4.70 -2.81 -25.13
N SER A 231 -4.78 -4.11 -25.39
CA SER A 231 -5.82 -4.76 -26.19
C SER A 231 -6.55 -5.81 -25.36
N THR A 232 -7.73 -6.22 -25.79
CA THR A 232 -8.42 -7.35 -25.14
C THR A 232 -9.02 -8.28 -26.19
N PRO A 233 -8.91 -9.60 -26.02
CA PRO A 233 -9.60 -10.59 -26.84
C PRO A 233 -11.06 -10.76 -26.44
N ASN A 234 -11.50 -10.16 -25.32
CA ASN A 234 -12.85 -10.29 -24.83
C ASN A 234 -13.83 -9.51 -25.71
N GLN A 235 -15.14 -9.85 -25.57
CA GLN A 235 -16.20 -9.15 -26.27
C GLN A 235 -16.20 -7.65 -25.99
N VAL A 236 -16.81 -6.88 -26.87
CA VAL A 236 -16.94 -5.42 -26.71
C VAL A 236 -17.61 -5.07 -25.39
N GLY A 237 -18.65 -5.81 -25.02
CA GLY A 237 -19.38 -5.62 -23.76
C GLY A 237 -20.38 -4.45 -23.79
N LYS A 238 -21.07 -4.25 -22.68
CA LYS A 238 -21.98 -3.10 -22.49
C LYS A 238 -21.20 -1.82 -22.29
N ALA A 239 -21.74 -0.70 -22.72
CA ALA A 239 -21.16 0.62 -22.47
C ALA A 239 -21.13 0.93 -20.97
N VAL A 240 -20.05 1.61 -20.54
CA VAL A 240 -19.96 2.15 -19.17
C VAL A 240 -21.04 3.23 -19.02
N GLN A 241 -21.81 3.15 -17.94
CA GLN A 241 -22.86 4.13 -17.63
C GLN A 241 -22.41 5.03 -16.48
N ILE A 242 -22.69 6.32 -16.61
CA ILE A 242 -22.49 7.32 -15.56
C ILE A 242 -23.89 7.84 -15.21
N ARG A 243 -24.21 7.84 -13.92
CA ARG A 243 -25.48 8.37 -13.39
C ARG A 243 -25.17 9.37 -12.30
N GLU A 244 -25.87 10.48 -12.30
CA GLU A 244 -25.81 11.51 -11.28
C GLU A 244 -27.10 11.50 -10.45
N PHE A 245 -26.95 11.69 -9.13
CA PHE A 245 -28.07 11.74 -8.20
C PHE A 245 -28.01 13.01 -7.36
N GLN A 246 -29.16 13.49 -6.88
CA GLN A 246 -29.22 14.72 -6.09
C GLN A 246 -28.73 14.53 -4.64
N ASN A 247 -28.81 13.31 -4.14
CA ASN A 247 -28.40 12.97 -2.79
C ASN A 247 -28.00 11.50 -2.68
N PRO A 248 -27.21 11.11 -1.65
CA PRO A 248 -26.73 9.74 -1.45
C PRO A 248 -27.87 8.70 -1.33
N ARG A 249 -29.03 9.09 -0.77
CA ARG A 249 -30.16 8.17 -0.61
C ARG A 249 -30.73 7.73 -1.96
N GLU A 250 -30.86 8.63 -2.90
CA GLU A 250 -31.31 8.31 -4.25
C GLU A 250 -30.32 7.41 -4.98
N GLU A 251 -29.03 7.66 -4.82
CA GLU A 251 -27.96 6.81 -5.33
C GLU A 251 -28.06 5.40 -4.78
N TYR A 252 -28.16 5.23 -3.45
CA TYR A 252 -28.28 3.92 -2.82
C TYR A 252 -29.54 3.17 -3.25
N LEU A 253 -30.68 3.85 -3.34
CA LEU A 253 -31.92 3.24 -3.83
C LEU A 253 -31.80 2.76 -5.29
N ALA A 254 -31.13 3.53 -6.15
CA ALA A 254 -30.88 3.13 -7.53
C ALA A 254 -29.99 1.89 -7.61
N VAL A 255 -28.91 1.82 -6.80
CA VAL A 255 -28.02 0.66 -6.72
C VAL A 255 -28.79 -0.58 -6.25
N VAL A 256 -29.58 -0.46 -5.16
CA VAL A 256 -30.40 -1.58 -4.63
C VAL A 256 -31.42 -2.05 -5.65
N SER A 257 -32.07 -1.13 -6.37
CA SER A 257 -33.04 -1.46 -7.43
C SER A 257 -32.37 -2.22 -8.59
N GLU A 258 -31.17 -1.81 -9.00
CA GLU A 258 -30.42 -2.49 -10.05
C GLU A 258 -29.99 -3.90 -9.63
N LEU A 259 -29.53 -4.06 -8.37
CA LEU A 259 -29.19 -5.37 -7.83
C LEU A 259 -30.39 -6.33 -7.83
N ARG A 260 -31.56 -5.83 -7.43
CA ARG A 260 -32.80 -6.61 -7.43
C ARG A 260 -33.19 -7.04 -8.86
N GLU A 261 -33.15 -6.14 -9.82
CA GLU A 261 -33.42 -6.44 -11.23
C GLU A 261 -32.47 -7.52 -11.76
N ARG A 262 -31.18 -7.44 -11.41
CA ARG A 262 -30.19 -8.45 -11.79
C ARG A 262 -30.51 -9.82 -11.19
N MET A 263 -30.89 -9.87 -9.90
CA MET A 263 -31.33 -11.11 -9.25
C MET A 263 -32.58 -11.71 -9.91
N GLU A 264 -33.56 -10.90 -10.22
CA GLU A 264 -34.78 -11.33 -10.93
C GLU A 264 -34.47 -11.88 -12.32
N ASN A 265 -33.43 -11.36 -12.97
CA ASN A 265 -32.92 -11.87 -14.25
C ASN A 265 -32.02 -13.11 -14.11
N GLY A 266 -31.81 -13.63 -12.88
CA GLY A 266 -31.03 -14.82 -12.61
C GLY A 266 -29.51 -14.58 -12.52
N GLU A 267 -29.05 -13.32 -12.45
CA GLU A 267 -27.63 -13.01 -12.20
C GLU A 267 -27.29 -13.30 -10.72
N ARG A 268 -26.07 -13.77 -10.47
CA ARG A 268 -25.61 -14.11 -9.12
C ARG A 268 -24.98 -12.88 -8.49
N LEU A 269 -25.38 -12.53 -7.27
CA LEU A 269 -24.80 -11.40 -6.54
C LEU A 269 -23.30 -11.59 -6.24
N GLU A 270 -22.84 -12.84 -6.11
CA GLU A 270 -21.42 -13.12 -5.90
C GLU A 270 -20.52 -12.73 -7.10
N ASP A 271 -21.09 -12.50 -8.27
CA ASP A 271 -20.39 -12.01 -9.46
C ASP A 271 -20.47 -10.48 -9.59
N THR A 272 -21.04 -9.80 -8.58
CA THR A 272 -21.20 -8.35 -8.55
C THR A 272 -20.39 -7.75 -7.42
N ALA A 273 -19.72 -6.63 -7.69
CA ALA A 273 -19.01 -5.85 -6.67
C ALA A 273 -19.44 -4.39 -6.71
N ILE A 274 -19.55 -3.77 -5.54
CA ILE A 274 -19.77 -2.33 -5.37
C ILE A 274 -18.50 -1.75 -4.77
N LEU A 275 -17.90 -0.80 -5.48
CA LEU A 275 -16.71 -0.11 -5.03
C LEU A 275 -17.10 1.24 -4.45
N LEU A 276 -16.68 1.50 -3.23
CA LEU A 276 -16.98 2.71 -2.46
C LEU A 276 -15.69 3.42 -2.07
N ARG A 277 -15.75 4.72 -1.88
CA ARG A 277 -14.58 5.50 -1.47
C ARG A 277 -14.22 5.26 -0.01
N THR A 278 -15.23 5.12 0.86
CA THR A 278 -15.08 4.96 2.31
C THR A 278 -15.96 3.83 2.85
N ASN A 279 -15.57 3.27 4.00
CA ASN A 279 -16.40 2.28 4.68
C ASN A 279 -17.72 2.87 5.21
N GLN A 280 -17.75 4.17 5.50
CA GLN A 280 -18.96 4.85 5.98
C GLN A 280 -20.08 4.87 4.92
N GLU A 281 -19.72 5.01 3.63
CA GLU A 281 -20.68 4.91 2.52
C GLU A 281 -21.32 3.52 2.46
N ALA A 282 -20.58 2.47 2.84
CA ALA A 282 -21.10 1.12 2.89
C ALA A 282 -22.23 0.95 3.91
N GLU A 283 -22.18 1.61 5.05
CA GLU A 283 -23.21 1.51 6.10
C GLU A 283 -24.56 2.02 5.60
N GLY A 284 -24.58 3.12 4.87
CA GLY A 284 -25.79 3.67 4.26
C GLY A 284 -26.42 2.73 3.23
N LEU A 285 -25.59 2.12 2.39
CA LEU A 285 -26.04 1.18 1.38
C LEU A 285 -26.56 -0.13 2.01
N VAL A 286 -25.83 -0.69 2.98
CA VAL A 286 -26.23 -1.92 3.70
C VAL A 286 -27.53 -1.71 4.46
N GLY A 287 -27.68 -0.57 5.15
CA GLY A 287 -28.91 -0.24 5.88
C GLY A 287 -30.15 -0.24 4.99
N LEU A 288 -30.03 0.27 3.75
CA LEU A 288 -31.13 0.27 2.78
C LEU A 288 -31.34 -1.11 2.14
N SER A 289 -30.27 -1.87 1.87
CA SER A 289 -30.39 -3.20 1.27
C SER A 289 -31.11 -4.19 2.19
N LEU A 290 -30.84 -4.14 3.50
CA LEU A 290 -31.51 -5.00 4.49
C LEU A 290 -33.03 -4.72 4.61
N ILE A 291 -33.49 -3.54 4.22
CA ILE A 291 -34.91 -3.18 4.24
C ILE A 291 -35.60 -3.54 2.92
N HIS A 292 -34.85 -3.57 1.82
CA HIS A 292 -35.40 -3.65 0.46
C HIS A 292 -35.05 -4.93 -0.31
N ILE A 293 -34.11 -5.74 0.12
CA ILE A 293 -33.76 -7.06 -0.42
C ILE A 293 -34.21 -8.16 0.54
#